data_a1a16f4ecd16d8759f0409f3845964ff
#
_entry.id   a1a16f4ecd16d8759f0409f3845964ff
#
_cell.length_a   1.000
_cell.length_b   1.000
_cell.length_c   1.000
_cell.angle_alpha   90.00
_cell.angle_beta   90.00
_cell.angle_gamma   90.00
#
_symmetry.space_group_name_H-M   'P 1'
#
loop_
_entity.id
_entity.type
_entity.pdbx_description
1 polymer ?
#
loop_
_entity_poly.entity_id
_entity_poly.type
_entity_poly.pdbx_seq_one_letter_code
_entity_poly.pdbx_strand_id
1 'polypeptide(L)'
;MDQWDQELRERARSEPFPLPKGYAQRLRATLANLPEGGERRRRPRFRAAALAAAAALAVFLVLPNVSPTVAYAMEDVPVLGAIVRVITLRNYDQEDETRSLHVQIPELQGAGEAGEAINEEVSAYVDALLAAFETGCEAGGVRALDVRYAVVTDAQDWFTLRVDATLAAGSSEEISRFYHIDKRSGARVQLSDLFPEGADYVTALSDEVRSQMAARAEAGEDFFPEAFDAIDANQNFYWGADGALVLVFDEYTIASGSMGMPEFSIPASMVEALQNG
;
A
#
# COMPACT_ATOMS: atom_id res chain seq x y z
N MET A 1 -24.59 -23.36 11.45
CA MET A 1 -23.70 -24.49 11.82
C MET A 1 -24.20 -25.66 11.02
N ASP A 2 -23.49 -25.96 9.93
CA ASP A 2 -23.98 -26.86 8.89
C ASP A 2 -23.98 -28.32 9.31
N GLN A 3 -24.96 -29.07 8.78
CA GLN A 3 -25.15 -30.51 9.01
C GLN A 3 -23.86 -31.31 8.73
N TRP A 4 -23.03 -30.84 7.79
CA TRP A 4 -21.70 -31.35 7.44
C TRP A 4 -20.68 -31.23 8.59
N ASP A 5 -20.70 -30.14 9.34
CA ASP A 5 -19.81 -29.93 10.47
C ASP A 5 -20.11 -30.89 11.64
N GLN A 6 -21.35 -31.26 11.83
CA GLN A 6 -21.76 -32.24 12.82
C GLN A 6 -21.34 -33.65 12.45
N GLU A 7 -21.52 -34.01 11.16
CA GLU A 7 -21.15 -35.33 10.63
C GLU A 7 -19.64 -35.55 10.65
N LEU A 8 -18.84 -34.52 10.30
CA LEU A 8 -17.37 -34.57 10.40
C LEU A 8 -16.88 -34.71 11.86
N ARG A 9 -17.54 -34.07 12.80
CA ARG A 9 -17.19 -34.18 14.23
C ARG A 9 -17.57 -35.54 14.83
N GLU A 10 -18.68 -36.13 14.39
CA GLU A 10 -19.08 -37.48 14.81
C GLU A 10 -18.13 -38.51 14.20
N ARG A 11 -17.75 -38.38 12.95
CA ARG A 11 -16.78 -39.26 12.29
C ARG A 11 -15.40 -39.19 12.92
N ALA A 12 -14.92 -38.00 13.27
CA ALA A 12 -13.64 -37.79 13.97
C ALA A 12 -13.65 -38.37 15.40
N ARG A 13 -14.82 -38.54 16.04
CA ARG A 13 -14.95 -39.18 17.34
C ARG A 13 -15.10 -40.70 17.28
N SER A 14 -15.69 -41.23 16.21
CA SER A 14 -15.99 -42.65 16.06
C SER A 14 -14.84 -43.46 15.41
N GLU A 15 -13.95 -42.82 14.68
CA GLU A 15 -12.75 -43.46 14.07
C GLU A 15 -11.47 -43.00 14.78
N PRO A 16 -10.96 -43.70 15.79
CA PRO A 16 -9.70 -43.37 16.39
C PRO A 16 -8.58 -43.56 15.34
N PHE A 17 -7.97 -42.49 14.89
CA PHE A 17 -6.82 -42.52 13.98
C PHE A 17 -5.68 -43.30 14.65
N PRO A 18 -5.19 -44.40 14.09
CA PRO A 18 -4.15 -45.20 14.73
C PRO A 18 -2.86 -44.37 14.80
N LEU A 19 -2.51 -43.93 15.98
CA LEU A 19 -1.26 -43.19 16.20
C LEU A 19 -0.07 -44.13 15.91
N PRO A 20 0.97 -43.65 15.21
CA PRO A 20 2.17 -44.45 14.94
C PRO A 20 2.75 -45.06 16.23
N LYS A 21 3.18 -46.36 16.16
CA LYS A 21 3.79 -47.04 17.29
C LYS A 21 4.96 -46.21 17.82
N GLY A 22 4.94 -45.84 19.09
CA GLY A 22 5.94 -44.98 19.74
C GLY A 22 5.58 -43.51 19.90
N TYR A 23 4.51 -42.97 19.26
CA TYR A 23 4.11 -41.59 19.44
C TYR A 23 3.63 -41.31 20.86
N ALA A 24 2.81 -42.19 21.44
CA ALA A 24 2.36 -42.09 22.81
C ALA A 24 3.50 -42.13 23.85
N GLN A 25 4.56 -42.90 23.58
CA GLN A 25 5.78 -42.95 24.41
C GLN A 25 6.59 -41.65 24.35
N ARG A 26 6.75 -41.09 23.15
CA ARG A 26 7.42 -39.78 22.96
C ARG A 26 6.64 -38.64 23.62
N LEU A 27 5.31 -38.63 23.47
CA LEU A 27 4.47 -37.64 24.12
C LEU A 27 4.57 -37.71 25.65
N ARG A 28 4.54 -38.93 26.23
CA ARG A 28 4.72 -39.11 27.68
C ARG A 28 6.09 -38.70 28.16
N ALA A 29 7.16 -39.01 27.40
CA ALA A 29 8.51 -38.58 27.72
C ALA A 29 8.68 -37.06 27.65
N THR A 30 8.06 -36.41 26.66
CA THR A 30 8.05 -34.93 26.55
C THR A 30 7.26 -34.28 27.69
N LEU A 31 6.12 -34.85 28.05
CA LEU A 31 5.31 -34.35 29.18
C LEU A 31 6.01 -34.56 30.53
N ALA A 32 6.71 -35.67 30.74
CA ALA A 32 7.49 -35.96 31.93
C ALA A 32 8.76 -35.09 32.09
N ASN A 33 9.28 -34.58 30.99
CA ASN A 33 10.44 -33.66 30.97
C ASN A 33 10.07 -32.19 30.91
N LEU A 34 8.76 -31.85 30.96
CA LEU A 34 8.37 -30.46 31.17
C LEU A 34 8.79 -30.06 32.59
N PRO A 35 9.54 -28.95 32.74
CA PRO A 35 9.86 -28.46 34.08
C PRO A 35 8.53 -28.20 34.79
N GLU A 36 8.34 -28.85 35.93
CA GLU A 36 7.23 -28.57 36.82
C GLU A 36 7.17 -27.07 37.02
N GLY A 37 6.04 -26.45 36.62
CA GLY A 37 5.86 -25.02 36.66
C GLY A 37 6.09 -24.51 38.06
N GLY A 38 7.34 -24.10 38.31
CA GLY A 38 7.66 -23.35 39.51
C GLY A 38 6.76 -22.12 39.52
N GLU A 39 6.03 -21.92 40.58
CA GLU A 39 5.22 -20.73 40.83
C GLU A 39 6.07 -19.50 40.48
N ARG A 40 5.88 -18.95 39.30
CA ARG A 40 6.43 -17.63 38.96
C ARG A 40 5.80 -16.64 39.92
N ARG A 41 6.46 -16.35 41.04
CA ARG A 41 6.22 -15.17 41.85
C ARG A 41 6.22 -13.98 40.89
N ARG A 42 5.05 -13.64 40.34
CA ARG A 42 4.83 -12.43 39.53
C ARG A 42 5.16 -11.26 40.43
N ARG A 43 6.33 -10.68 40.18
CA ARG A 43 6.82 -9.50 40.89
C ARG A 43 5.75 -8.41 40.76
N PRO A 44 5.28 -7.80 41.84
CA PRO A 44 4.21 -6.79 41.82
C PRO A 44 4.54 -5.56 40.97
N ARG A 45 5.81 -5.38 40.63
CA ARG A 45 6.29 -4.30 39.78
C ARG A 45 5.75 -4.35 38.34
N PHE A 46 5.52 -5.52 37.75
CA PHE A 46 4.94 -5.61 36.40
C PHE A 46 3.44 -5.24 36.35
N ARG A 47 2.71 -5.54 37.43
CA ARG A 47 1.29 -5.12 37.52
C ARG A 47 1.17 -3.61 37.72
N ALA A 48 2.06 -3.01 38.50
CA ALA A 48 2.11 -1.57 38.68
C ALA A 48 2.53 -0.84 37.40
N ALA A 49 3.50 -1.37 36.65
CA ALA A 49 3.92 -0.83 35.35
C ALA A 49 2.82 -0.97 34.27
N ALA A 50 2.11 -2.11 34.23
CA ALA A 50 0.99 -2.31 33.30
C ALA A 50 -0.22 -1.41 33.65
N LEU A 51 -0.51 -1.21 34.94
CA LEU A 51 -1.54 -0.28 35.38
C LEU A 51 -1.16 1.18 35.11
N ALA A 52 0.12 1.56 35.30
CA ALA A 52 0.60 2.89 34.97
C ALA A 52 0.57 3.16 33.46
N ALA A 53 0.91 2.17 32.62
CA ALA A 53 0.81 2.27 31.16
C ALA A 53 -0.65 2.37 30.70
N ALA A 54 -1.56 1.57 31.29
CA ALA A 54 -2.98 1.65 30.99
C ALA A 54 -3.61 2.97 31.43
N ALA A 55 -3.20 3.51 32.59
CA ALA A 55 -3.64 4.81 33.07
C ALA A 55 -3.11 5.95 32.20
N ALA A 56 -1.85 5.89 31.75
CA ALA A 56 -1.27 6.86 30.81
C ALA A 56 -1.99 6.83 29.47
N LEU A 57 -2.30 5.64 28.95
CA LEU A 57 -3.05 5.48 27.71
C LEU A 57 -4.48 6.01 27.83
N ALA A 58 -5.16 5.74 28.97
CA ALA A 58 -6.50 6.27 29.22
C ALA A 58 -6.51 7.79 29.36
N VAL A 59 -5.51 8.37 30.03
CA VAL A 59 -5.32 9.83 30.11
C VAL A 59 -5.08 10.42 28.72
N PHE A 60 -4.23 9.79 27.91
CA PHE A 60 -3.93 10.23 26.54
C PHE A 60 -5.15 10.19 25.62
N LEU A 61 -6.03 9.20 25.78
CA LEU A 61 -7.25 9.05 24.97
C LEU A 61 -8.41 9.92 25.46
N VAL A 62 -8.49 10.20 26.75
CA VAL A 62 -9.66 10.90 27.36
C VAL A 62 -9.45 12.41 27.41
N LEU A 63 -8.23 12.89 27.74
CA LEU A 63 -7.97 14.32 27.92
C LEU A 63 -8.26 15.18 26.67
N PRO A 64 -7.95 14.77 25.41
CA PRO A 64 -8.30 15.55 24.22
C PRO A 64 -9.81 15.69 24.04
N ASN A 65 -10.59 14.67 24.47
CA ASN A 65 -12.05 14.67 24.35
C ASN A 65 -12.78 15.48 25.43
N VAL A 66 -12.08 15.86 26.50
CA VAL A 66 -12.67 16.57 27.66
C VAL A 66 -12.20 18.01 27.77
N SER A 67 -11.05 18.37 27.18
CA SER A 67 -10.47 19.70 27.27
C SER A 67 -9.99 20.22 25.90
N PRO A 68 -10.62 21.24 25.32
CA PRO A 68 -10.18 21.87 24.07
C PRO A 68 -8.72 22.34 24.14
N THR A 69 -8.28 22.84 25.28
CA THR A 69 -6.91 23.32 25.49
C THR A 69 -5.87 22.20 25.38
N VAL A 70 -6.20 20.98 25.80
CA VAL A 70 -5.33 19.81 25.66
C VAL A 70 -5.37 19.27 24.23
N ALA A 71 -6.50 19.35 23.55
CA ALA A 71 -6.61 19.01 22.13
C ALA A 71 -5.69 19.91 21.28
N TYR A 72 -5.74 21.24 21.48
CA TYR A 72 -4.82 22.17 20.80
C TYR A 72 -3.34 21.96 21.15
N ALA A 73 -3.02 21.60 22.40
CA ALA A 73 -1.64 21.31 22.80
C ALA A 73 -1.12 19.98 22.23
N MET A 74 -2.03 19.09 21.83
CA MET A 74 -1.68 17.82 21.18
C MET A 74 -1.58 17.94 19.66
N GLU A 75 -2.17 18.98 19.04
CA GLU A 75 -1.95 19.32 17.63
C GLU A 75 -0.49 19.75 17.37
N ASP A 76 0.18 20.35 18.35
CA ASP A 76 1.59 20.76 18.27
C ASP A 76 2.60 19.66 18.69
N VAL A 77 2.15 18.51 19.15
CA VAL A 77 3.04 17.36 19.37
C VAL A 77 3.33 16.76 18.00
N PRO A 78 4.59 16.76 17.53
CA PRO A 78 4.93 16.08 16.28
C PRO A 78 4.46 14.63 16.41
N VAL A 79 3.47 14.27 15.61
CA VAL A 79 2.88 12.94 15.61
C VAL A 79 4.05 11.97 15.38
N LEU A 80 4.34 11.15 16.39
CA LEU A 80 5.31 10.05 16.28
C LEU A 80 4.86 9.16 15.12
N GLY A 81 5.37 9.44 13.93
CA GLY A 81 5.09 8.84 12.63
C GLY A 81 3.68 8.26 12.50
N ALA A 82 2.79 8.94 11.79
CA ALA A 82 1.42 8.45 11.62
C ALA A 82 1.46 6.99 11.17
N ILE A 83 0.87 6.09 11.98
CA ILE A 83 0.74 4.68 11.59
C ILE A 83 -0.40 4.63 10.57
N VAL A 84 -0.03 4.69 9.29
CA VAL A 84 -0.98 4.51 8.20
C VAL A 84 -1.21 3.01 8.02
N ARG A 85 -2.45 2.58 8.16
CA ARG A 85 -2.86 1.20 7.90
C ARG A 85 -3.70 1.16 6.64
N VAL A 86 -3.39 0.21 5.75
CA VAL A 86 -4.21 -0.05 4.56
C VAL A 86 -5.05 -1.30 4.81
N ILE A 87 -6.33 -1.20 4.55
CA ILE A 87 -7.26 -2.34 4.56
C ILE A 87 -7.98 -2.41 3.20
N THR A 88 -8.48 -3.59 2.83
CA THR A 88 -9.38 -3.72 1.68
C THR A 88 -10.80 -3.38 2.14
N LEU A 89 -11.33 -2.25 1.67
CA LEU A 89 -12.68 -1.80 2.01
C LEU A 89 -13.74 -2.60 1.27
N ARG A 90 -13.55 -2.77 -0.05
CA ARG A 90 -14.46 -3.53 -0.93
C ARG A 90 -13.65 -4.45 -1.84
N ASN A 91 -14.21 -5.62 -2.13
CA ASN A 91 -13.63 -6.59 -3.05
C ASN A 91 -14.74 -7.07 -4.00
N TYR A 92 -14.48 -7.01 -5.30
CA TYR A 92 -15.34 -7.57 -6.34
C TYR A 92 -14.57 -8.68 -7.04
N ASP A 93 -15.21 -9.83 -7.19
CA ASP A 93 -14.63 -11.00 -7.81
C ASP A 93 -15.74 -11.69 -8.62
N GLN A 94 -15.70 -11.55 -9.94
CA GLN A 94 -16.65 -12.12 -10.86
C GLN A 94 -15.92 -12.62 -12.11
N GLU A 95 -16.18 -13.83 -12.50
CA GLU A 95 -15.61 -14.43 -13.70
C GLU A 95 -16.68 -15.22 -14.44
N ASP A 96 -16.86 -14.93 -15.72
CA ASP A 96 -17.69 -15.68 -16.65
C ASP A 96 -16.97 -15.85 -18.00
N GLU A 97 -17.63 -16.45 -19.01
CA GLU A 97 -17.00 -16.73 -20.31
C GLU A 97 -16.50 -15.47 -21.06
N THR A 98 -17.05 -14.30 -20.76
CA THR A 98 -16.80 -13.04 -21.47
C THR A 98 -16.31 -11.91 -20.58
N ARG A 99 -16.38 -12.10 -19.26
CA ARG A 99 -16.08 -11.05 -18.26
C ARG A 99 -15.19 -11.61 -17.17
N SER A 100 -14.16 -10.84 -16.84
CA SER A 100 -13.31 -11.08 -15.68
C SER A 100 -13.21 -9.78 -14.89
N LEU A 101 -13.61 -9.77 -13.63
CA LEU A 101 -13.63 -8.61 -12.76
C LEU A 101 -12.99 -8.96 -11.43
N HIS A 102 -11.80 -8.43 -11.17
CA HIS A 102 -11.09 -8.54 -9.91
C HIS A 102 -10.74 -7.14 -9.43
N VAL A 103 -11.46 -6.63 -8.44
CA VAL A 103 -11.28 -5.26 -7.96
C VAL A 103 -11.14 -5.23 -6.45
N GLN A 104 -10.03 -4.72 -5.98
CA GLN A 104 -9.73 -4.48 -4.57
C GLN A 104 -9.65 -2.97 -4.33
N ILE A 105 -10.52 -2.43 -3.49
CA ILE A 105 -10.51 -1.01 -3.14
C ILE A 105 -9.85 -0.84 -1.77
N PRO A 106 -8.69 -0.16 -1.70
CA PRO A 106 -8.04 0.12 -0.42
C PRO A 106 -8.75 1.23 0.35
N GLU A 107 -8.58 1.21 1.67
CA GLU A 107 -8.90 2.31 2.58
C GLU A 107 -7.71 2.58 3.49
N LEU A 108 -7.27 3.83 3.54
CA LEU A 108 -6.25 4.31 4.46
C LEU A 108 -6.89 4.64 5.79
N GLN A 109 -6.35 4.11 6.87
CA GLN A 109 -6.76 4.40 8.25
C GLN A 109 -5.61 5.03 9.03
N GLY A 110 -5.91 5.99 9.88
CA GLY A 110 -4.92 6.66 10.72
C GLY A 110 -4.14 7.79 10.04
N ALA A 111 -4.51 8.16 8.82
CA ALA A 111 -3.81 9.18 8.02
C ALA A 111 -4.51 10.57 8.04
N GLY A 112 -5.48 10.76 8.95
CA GLY A 112 -6.20 12.04 9.08
C GLY A 112 -6.88 12.50 7.79
N GLU A 113 -7.00 13.83 7.61
CA GLU A 113 -7.66 14.43 6.45
C GLU A 113 -7.03 14.03 5.10
N ALA A 114 -5.70 13.87 5.05
CA ALA A 114 -5.03 13.42 3.84
C ALA A 114 -5.46 12.00 3.44
N GLY A 115 -5.61 11.10 4.42
CA GLY A 115 -6.11 9.75 4.19
C GLY A 115 -7.56 9.73 3.73
N GLU A 116 -8.42 10.57 4.29
CA GLU A 116 -9.82 10.70 3.89
C GLU A 116 -9.93 11.19 2.44
N ALA A 117 -9.18 12.23 2.07
CA ALA A 117 -9.13 12.74 0.71
C ALA A 117 -8.63 11.70 -0.32
N ILE A 118 -7.60 10.92 0.04
CA ILE A 118 -7.10 9.83 -0.80
C ILE A 118 -8.16 8.73 -0.94
N ASN A 119 -8.85 8.36 0.12
CA ASN A 119 -9.90 7.34 0.10
C ASN A 119 -11.06 7.75 -0.83
N GLU A 120 -11.49 9.01 -0.78
CA GLU A 120 -12.51 9.54 -1.67
C GLU A 120 -12.06 9.50 -3.14
N GLU A 121 -10.82 9.92 -3.43
CA GLU A 121 -10.27 9.91 -4.79
C GLU A 121 -10.12 8.50 -5.34
N VAL A 122 -9.58 7.56 -4.55
CA VAL A 122 -9.45 6.15 -4.93
C VAL A 122 -10.82 5.54 -5.19
N SER A 123 -11.80 5.78 -4.32
CA SER A 123 -13.15 5.28 -4.53
C SER A 123 -13.78 5.81 -5.82
N ALA A 124 -13.69 7.12 -6.07
CA ALA A 124 -14.20 7.75 -7.28
C ALA A 124 -13.51 7.23 -8.55
N TYR A 125 -12.18 7.03 -8.49
CA TYR A 125 -11.41 6.46 -9.60
C TYR A 125 -11.86 5.04 -9.92
N VAL A 126 -11.99 4.17 -8.92
CA VAL A 126 -12.41 2.78 -9.14
C VAL A 126 -13.87 2.69 -9.58
N ASP A 127 -14.76 3.53 -9.03
CA ASP A 127 -16.15 3.59 -9.46
C ASP A 127 -16.26 4.01 -10.94
N ALA A 128 -15.39 4.93 -11.42
CA ALA A 128 -15.32 5.30 -12.84
C ALA A 128 -14.82 4.15 -13.73
N LEU A 129 -13.82 3.38 -13.27
CA LEU A 129 -13.33 2.19 -13.97
C LEU A 129 -14.42 1.12 -14.09
N LEU A 130 -15.16 0.87 -13.02
CA LEU A 130 -16.27 -0.08 -13.01
C LEU A 130 -17.38 0.34 -14.01
N ALA A 131 -17.75 1.62 -14.03
CA ALA A 131 -18.73 2.15 -14.98
C ALA A 131 -18.24 2.01 -16.44
N ALA A 132 -16.96 2.28 -16.70
CA ALA A 132 -16.37 2.10 -18.04
C ALA A 132 -16.34 0.61 -18.45
N PHE A 133 -16.01 -0.29 -17.51
CA PHE A 133 -16.04 -1.73 -17.72
C PHE A 133 -17.44 -2.22 -18.07
N GLU A 134 -18.47 -1.84 -17.30
CA GLU A 134 -19.86 -2.22 -17.54
C GLU A 134 -20.34 -1.73 -18.92
N THR A 135 -20.12 -0.45 -19.24
CA THR A 135 -20.45 0.13 -20.56
C THR A 135 -19.76 -0.63 -21.68
N GLY A 136 -18.49 -0.99 -21.49
CA GLY A 136 -17.75 -1.77 -22.45
C GLY A 136 -18.27 -3.21 -22.63
N CYS A 137 -18.75 -3.85 -21.57
CA CYS A 137 -19.37 -5.17 -21.64
C CYS A 137 -20.70 -5.16 -22.42
N GLU A 138 -21.51 -4.09 -22.27
CA GLU A 138 -22.74 -3.91 -23.04
C GLU A 138 -22.48 -3.77 -24.55
N ALA A 139 -21.36 -3.18 -24.94
CA ALA A 139 -20.92 -3.06 -26.33
C ALA A 139 -20.47 -4.40 -26.95
N GLY A 140 -20.32 -5.43 -26.14
CA GLY A 140 -19.93 -6.81 -26.54
C GLY A 140 -18.43 -7.01 -26.60
N GLY A 141 -18.01 -8.28 -26.56
CA GLY A 141 -16.61 -8.71 -26.56
C GLY A 141 -16.15 -9.19 -25.18
N VAL A 142 -14.94 -9.79 -25.14
CA VAL A 142 -14.29 -10.22 -23.90
C VAL A 142 -13.67 -9.01 -23.23
N ARG A 143 -13.93 -8.87 -21.94
CA ARG A 143 -13.41 -7.75 -21.14
C ARG A 143 -12.91 -8.23 -19.80
N ALA A 144 -11.80 -7.63 -19.35
CA ALA A 144 -11.31 -7.84 -18.01
C ALA A 144 -10.99 -6.47 -17.35
N LEU A 145 -11.28 -6.37 -16.07
CA LEU A 145 -10.83 -5.29 -15.20
C LEU A 145 -10.21 -5.91 -13.96
N ASP A 146 -8.94 -5.62 -13.76
CA ASP A 146 -8.21 -5.99 -12.54
C ASP A 146 -7.74 -4.70 -11.85
N VAL A 147 -8.13 -4.49 -10.61
CA VAL A 147 -7.67 -3.37 -9.79
C VAL A 147 -7.07 -3.92 -8.51
N ARG A 148 -5.81 -3.62 -8.31
CA ARG A 148 -5.03 -4.03 -7.13
C ARG A 148 -4.38 -2.83 -6.48
N TYR A 149 -3.90 -3.02 -5.27
CA TYR A 149 -3.12 -1.99 -4.60
C TYR A 149 -1.90 -2.58 -3.90
N ALA A 150 -0.91 -1.75 -3.70
CA ALA A 150 0.28 -2.10 -2.94
C ALA A 150 0.78 -0.90 -2.12
N VAL A 151 1.32 -1.16 -0.94
CA VAL A 151 2.13 -0.18 -0.22
C VAL A 151 3.54 -0.30 -0.75
N VAL A 152 3.99 0.69 -1.53
CA VAL A 152 5.32 0.67 -2.15
C VAL A 152 6.38 1.35 -1.31
N THR A 153 5.97 2.28 -0.43
CA THR A 153 6.85 2.90 0.55
C THR A 153 6.14 2.99 1.91
N ASP A 154 6.76 2.47 2.95
CA ASP A 154 6.34 2.62 4.34
C ASP A 154 7.58 2.89 5.21
N ALA A 155 8.19 4.07 5.01
CA ALA A 155 9.35 4.55 5.74
C ALA A 155 8.94 5.37 6.96
N GLN A 156 9.93 5.86 7.73
CA GLN A 156 9.68 6.69 8.90
C GLN A 156 8.92 7.97 8.55
N ASP A 157 9.32 8.63 7.46
CA ASP A 157 8.81 9.93 7.05
C ASP A 157 7.82 9.87 5.89
N TRP A 158 7.77 8.75 5.16
CA TRP A 158 7.02 8.62 3.92
C TRP A 158 6.12 7.39 3.89
N PHE A 159 4.93 7.59 3.38
CA PHE A 159 4.02 6.51 3.01
C PHE A 159 3.59 6.70 1.56
N THR A 160 3.59 5.62 0.78
CA THR A 160 3.11 5.62 -0.61
C THR A 160 2.23 4.41 -0.86
N LEU A 161 0.98 4.67 -1.25
CA LEU A 161 0.05 3.70 -1.79
C LEU A 161 0.08 3.75 -3.31
N ARG A 162 0.19 2.61 -3.97
CA ARG A 162 -0.01 2.44 -5.41
C ARG A 162 -1.31 1.68 -5.66
N VAL A 163 -2.10 2.17 -6.59
CA VAL A 163 -3.30 1.51 -7.11
C VAL A 163 -3.07 1.25 -8.59
N ASP A 164 -3.03 -0.02 -8.96
CA ASP A 164 -2.81 -0.49 -10.33
C ASP A 164 -4.16 -0.90 -10.92
N ALA A 165 -4.46 -0.48 -12.12
CA ALA A 165 -5.64 -0.87 -12.88
C ALA A 165 -5.22 -1.43 -14.23
N THR A 166 -5.64 -2.66 -14.53
CA THR A 166 -5.46 -3.27 -15.84
C THR A 166 -6.83 -3.42 -16.50
N LEU A 167 -7.01 -2.76 -17.62
CA LEU A 167 -8.21 -2.89 -18.44
C LEU A 167 -7.87 -3.64 -19.72
N ALA A 168 -8.56 -4.75 -19.98
CA ALA A 168 -8.37 -5.54 -21.20
C ALA A 168 -9.65 -5.56 -22.04
N ALA A 169 -9.49 -5.25 -23.34
CA ALA A 169 -10.54 -5.26 -24.35
C ALA A 169 -9.95 -5.62 -25.72
N GLY A 170 -9.41 -6.83 -25.83
CA GLY A 170 -8.64 -7.28 -27.01
C GLY A 170 -7.14 -7.03 -26.85
N SER A 171 -6.71 -5.88 -26.34
CA SER A 171 -5.39 -5.61 -25.76
C SER A 171 -5.56 -5.22 -24.29
N SER A 172 -4.49 -5.28 -23.51
CA SER A 172 -4.47 -4.79 -22.14
C SER A 172 -3.71 -3.48 -22.05
N GLU A 173 -4.12 -2.63 -21.12
CA GLU A 173 -3.45 -1.40 -20.74
C GLU A 173 -3.36 -1.35 -19.22
N GLU A 174 -2.19 -1.05 -18.67
CA GLU A 174 -1.95 -0.90 -17.25
C GLU A 174 -1.69 0.57 -16.92
N ILE A 175 -2.44 1.07 -15.93
CA ILE A 175 -2.38 2.44 -15.44
C ILE A 175 -2.18 2.38 -13.93
N SER A 176 -1.23 3.15 -13.42
CA SER A 176 -0.99 3.26 -11.98
C SER A 176 -1.28 4.65 -11.45
N ARG A 177 -1.77 4.71 -10.21
CA ARG A 177 -1.90 5.93 -9.45
C ARG A 177 -1.17 5.81 -8.14
N PHE A 178 -0.42 6.86 -7.80
CA PHE A 178 0.38 6.91 -6.59
C PHE A 178 -0.15 7.99 -5.67
N TYR A 179 -0.26 7.65 -4.38
CA TYR A 179 -0.75 8.54 -3.33
C TYR A 179 0.27 8.58 -2.22
N HIS A 180 0.73 9.78 -1.88
CA HIS A 180 1.82 9.98 -0.92
C HIS A 180 1.34 10.75 0.30
N ILE A 181 1.87 10.37 1.46
CA ILE A 181 1.67 11.07 2.73
C ILE A 181 3.04 11.31 3.37
N ASP A 182 3.35 12.56 3.66
CA ASP A 182 4.43 12.90 4.60
C ASP A 182 3.95 12.59 6.02
N LYS A 183 4.53 11.57 6.63
CA LYS A 183 4.15 11.12 7.98
C LYS A 183 4.51 12.10 9.09
N ARG A 184 5.37 13.10 8.83
CA ARG A 184 5.77 14.11 9.79
C ARG A 184 4.72 15.21 9.87
N SER A 185 4.21 15.66 8.74
CA SER A 185 3.19 16.71 8.66
C SER A 185 1.76 16.14 8.61
N GLY A 186 1.60 14.86 8.23
CA GLY A 186 0.31 14.26 7.93
C GLY A 186 -0.30 14.78 6.63
N ALA A 187 0.45 15.51 5.81
CA ALA A 187 -0.05 16.11 4.56
C ALA A 187 0.05 15.11 3.40
N ARG A 188 -0.91 15.22 2.47
CA ARG A 188 -0.77 14.65 1.14
C ARG A 188 0.32 15.39 0.39
N VAL A 189 1.12 14.66 -0.41
CA VAL A 189 2.24 15.22 -1.17
C VAL A 189 2.14 14.83 -2.62
N GLN A 190 2.37 15.79 -3.51
CA GLN A 190 2.52 15.62 -4.95
C GLN A 190 3.97 15.89 -5.36
N LEU A 191 4.36 15.55 -6.59
CA LEU A 191 5.73 15.77 -7.05
C LEU A 191 6.14 17.25 -6.95
N SER A 192 5.22 18.17 -7.30
CA SER A 192 5.43 19.61 -7.18
C SER A 192 5.76 20.07 -5.76
N ASP A 193 5.22 19.39 -4.73
CA ASP A 193 5.41 19.78 -3.32
C ASP A 193 6.80 19.43 -2.80
N LEU A 194 7.57 18.62 -3.54
CA LEU A 194 8.93 18.24 -3.19
C LEU A 194 9.93 19.37 -3.45
N PHE A 195 9.56 20.39 -4.24
CA PHE A 195 10.45 21.44 -4.72
C PHE A 195 9.96 22.83 -4.32
N PRO A 196 10.87 23.79 -4.10
CA PRO A 196 10.48 25.17 -3.79
C PRO A 196 9.68 25.82 -4.93
N GLU A 197 8.82 26.76 -4.57
CA GLU A 197 8.06 27.55 -5.55
C GLU A 197 9.01 28.23 -6.53
N GLY A 198 8.79 28.04 -7.83
CA GLY A 198 9.62 28.59 -8.92
C GLY A 198 10.82 27.74 -9.30
N ALA A 199 11.06 26.61 -8.65
CA ALA A 199 12.09 25.66 -9.11
C ALA A 199 11.69 25.04 -10.46
N ASP A 200 12.63 25.02 -11.42
CA ASP A 200 12.43 24.40 -12.73
C ASP A 200 12.72 22.89 -12.71
N TYR A 201 12.03 22.18 -11.77
CA TYR A 201 12.20 20.73 -11.63
C TYR A 201 11.64 19.97 -12.84
N VAL A 202 10.61 20.48 -13.50
CA VAL A 202 10.00 19.81 -14.65
C VAL A 202 11.03 19.69 -15.79
N THR A 203 11.72 20.77 -16.15
CA THR A 203 12.76 20.73 -17.16
C THR A 203 13.93 19.84 -16.76
N ALA A 204 14.41 20.00 -15.52
CA ALA A 204 15.58 19.25 -15.06
C ALA A 204 15.32 17.73 -15.00
N LEU A 205 14.16 17.31 -14.44
CA LEU A 205 13.78 15.91 -14.40
C LEU A 205 13.48 15.34 -15.79
N SER A 206 12.88 16.14 -16.68
CA SER A 206 12.65 15.72 -18.08
C SER A 206 13.95 15.48 -18.84
N ASP A 207 14.96 16.33 -18.63
CA ASP A 207 16.28 16.16 -19.24
C ASP A 207 16.97 14.88 -18.74
N GLU A 208 16.85 14.58 -17.46
CA GLU A 208 17.38 13.34 -16.89
C GLU A 208 16.67 12.10 -17.45
N VAL A 209 15.32 12.11 -17.50
CA VAL A 209 14.55 11.02 -18.12
C VAL A 209 14.98 10.83 -19.57
N ARG A 210 15.11 11.90 -20.34
CA ARG A 210 15.53 11.87 -21.75
C ARG A 210 16.93 11.28 -21.93
N SER A 211 17.84 11.63 -21.01
CA SER A 211 19.20 11.08 -20.98
C SER A 211 19.19 9.57 -20.70
N GLN A 212 18.42 9.14 -19.73
CA GLN A 212 18.28 7.71 -19.40
C GLN A 212 17.58 6.94 -20.54
N MET A 213 16.54 7.49 -21.15
CA MET A 213 15.89 6.88 -22.32
C MET A 213 16.89 6.64 -23.45
N ALA A 214 17.72 7.64 -23.78
CA ALA A 214 18.73 7.51 -24.83
C ALA A 214 19.74 6.39 -24.51
N ALA A 215 20.26 6.35 -23.30
CA ALA A 215 21.21 5.32 -22.88
C ALA A 215 20.60 3.89 -22.87
N ARG A 216 19.35 3.76 -22.44
CA ARG A 216 18.62 2.49 -22.39
C ARG A 216 18.20 2.04 -23.80
N ALA A 217 17.85 2.97 -24.71
CA ALA A 217 17.57 2.67 -26.11
C ALA A 217 18.82 2.14 -26.84
N GLU A 218 20.02 2.64 -26.53
CA GLU A 218 21.29 2.09 -27.05
C GLU A 218 21.52 0.65 -26.56
N ALA A 219 20.98 0.29 -25.39
CA ALA A 219 20.99 -1.07 -24.84
C ALA A 219 19.89 -1.97 -25.43
N GLY A 220 19.02 -1.45 -26.28
CA GLY A 220 17.98 -2.21 -26.99
C GLY A 220 16.58 -2.13 -26.40
N GLU A 221 16.33 -1.20 -25.47
CA GLU A 221 14.97 -0.95 -24.96
C GLU A 221 14.16 -0.11 -25.97
N ASP A 222 12.85 -0.40 -26.09
CA ASP A 222 11.97 0.11 -27.13
C ASP A 222 11.16 1.32 -26.65
N PHE A 223 11.84 2.48 -26.53
CA PHE A 223 11.24 3.77 -26.20
C PHE A 223 10.73 4.50 -27.43
N PHE A 224 9.80 5.44 -27.22
CA PHE A 224 9.26 6.38 -28.20
C PHE A 224 9.75 7.80 -27.90
N PRO A 225 10.99 8.18 -28.28
CA PRO A 225 11.57 9.48 -27.90
C PRO A 225 10.72 10.67 -28.37
N GLU A 226 10.05 10.54 -29.54
CA GLU A 226 9.18 11.58 -30.08
C GLU A 226 7.87 11.74 -29.31
N ALA A 227 7.48 10.74 -28.50
CA ALA A 227 6.28 10.80 -27.65
C ALA A 227 6.57 11.47 -26.32
N PHE A 228 7.83 11.65 -25.93
CA PHE A 228 8.23 12.28 -24.68
C PHE A 228 8.67 13.72 -24.86
N ASP A 229 7.80 14.67 -24.53
CA ASP A 229 8.10 16.10 -24.51
C ASP A 229 8.64 16.54 -23.14
N ALA A 230 7.90 16.30 -22.06
CA ALA A 230 8.31 16.58 -20.69
C ALA A 230 7.51 15.68 -19.72
N ILE A 231 7.98 15.62 -18.48
CA ILE A 231 7.19 15.03 -17.39
C ILE A 231 5.99 15.91 -17.07
N ASP A 232 4.92 15.33 -16.54
CA ASP A 232 3.84 16.10 -15.91
C ASP A 232 4.35 16.77 -14.61
N ALA A 233 3.81 17.95 -14.28
CA ALA A 233 4.17 18.65 -13.04
C ALA A 233 3.91 17.76 -11.80
N ASN A 234 2.92 16.88 -11.85
CA ASN A 234 2.62 15.88 -10.85
C ASN A 234 2.76 14.46 -11.42
N GLN A 235 3.86 14.23 -12.16
CA GLN A 235 4.23 12.90 -12.66
C GLN A 235 4.17 11.86 -11.53
N ASN A 236 3.66 10.67 -11.82
CA ASN A 236 3.68 9.55 -10.89
C ASN A 236 5.11 9.28 -10.40
N PHE A 237 5.27 9.11 -9.10
CA PHE A 237 6.57 8.81 -8.50
C PHE A 237 6.43 7.95 -7.26
N TYR A 238 7.54 7.43 -6.76
CA TYR A 238 7.66 6.87 -5.43
C TYR A 238 9.10 6.97 -4.91
N TRP A 239 9.29 6.73 -3.61
CA TRP A 239 10.61 6.61 -3.01
C TRP A 239 11.04 5.15 -3.02
N GLY A 240 12.11 4.85 -3.74
CA GLY A 240 12.73 3.53 -3.75
C GLY A 240 13.26 3.13 -2.37
N ALA A 241 13.56 1.85 -2.20
CA ALA A 241 14.08 1.31 -0.94
C ALA A 241 15.46 1.92 -0.55
N ASP A 242 16.19 2.42 -1.51
CA ASP A 242 17.46 3.15 -1.36
C ASP A 242 17.29 4.65 -1.10
N GLY A 243 16.02 5.13 -1.06
CA GLY A 243 15.68 6.53 -0.91
C GLY A 243 15.75 7.36 -2.19
N ALA A 244 15.96 6.74 -3.36
CA ALA A 244 15.93 7.44 -4.63
C ALA A 244 14.49 7.83 -5.02
N LEU A 245 14.33 9.00 -5.65
CA LEU A 245 13.09 9.37 -6.31
C LEU A 245 12.97 8.60 -7.62
N VAL A 246 11.89 7.83 -7.79
CA VAL A 246 11.63 7.06 -9.00
C VAL A 246 10.40 7.64 -9.69
N LEU A 247 10.55 8.11 -10.94
CA LEU A 247 9.44 8.54 -11.78
C LEU A 247 8.88 7.36 -12.55
N VAL A 248 7.55 7.27 -12.63
CA VAL A 248 6.83 6.17 -13.27
C VAL A 248 5.96 6.70 -14.40
N PHE A 249 5.97 6.02 -15.54
CA PHE A 249 5.15 6.33 -16.69
C PHE A 249 4.16 5.19 -16.96
N ASP A 250 2.95 5.54 -17.34
CA ASP A 250 1.94 4.53 -17.70
C ASP A 250 2.35 3.79 -18.98
N GLU A 251 1.87 2.57 -19.11
CA GLU A 251 2.13 1.72 -20.28
C GLU A 251 1.75 2.44 -21.57
N TYR A 252 2.51 2.24 -22.64
CA TYR A 252 2.35 2.88 -23.96
C TYR A 252 2.57 4.41 -24.04
N THR A 253 2.82 5.10 -22.96
CA THR A 253 3.00 6.55 -23.00
C THR A 253 4.32 6.97 -23.66
N ILE A 254 5.43 6.32 -23.30
CA ILE A 254 6.77 6.65 -23.77
C ILE A 254 7.57 5.42 -24.26
N ALA A 255 7.00 4.23 -24.16
CA ALA A 255 7.65 2.97 -24.55
C ALA A 255 6.61 1.97 -25.06
N SER A 256 7.09 0.89 -25.72
CA SER A 256 6.22 -0.20 -26.14
C SER A 256 5.64 -0.96 -24.96
N GLY A 257 4.44 -1.56 -25.12
CA GLY A 257 3.80 -2.33 -24.08
C GLY A 257 4.61 -3.54 -23.56
N SER A 258 5.59 -4.00 -24.34
CA SER A 258 6.51 -5.06 -23.89
C SER A 258 7.42 -4.61 -22.73
N MET A 259 7.54 -3.31 -22.51
CA MET A 259 8.30 -2.71 -21.40
C MET A 259 7.44 -2.48 -20.14
N GLY A 260 6.12 -2.68 -20.24
CA GLY A 260 5.20 -2.35 -19.16
C GLY A 260 5.21 -0.86 -18.81
N MET A 261 5.24 -0.53 -17.53
CA MET A 261 5.35 0.85 -17.04
C MET A 261 6.82 1.22 -16.82
N PRO A 262 7.42 2.10 -17.66
CA PRO A 262 8.83 2.48 -17.52
C PRO A 262 9.07 3.28 -16.23
N GLU A 263 10.15 2.95 -15.53
CA GLU A 263 10.59 3.63 -14.31
C GLU A 263 11.98 4.28 -14.52
N PHE A 264 12.15 5.47 -13.94
CA PHE A 264 13.39 6.22 -14.00
C PHE A 264 13.83 6.66 -12.61
N SER A 265 14.97 6.14 -12.16
CA SER A 265 15.57 6.53 -10.89
C SER A 265 16.32 7.84 -11.04
N ILE A 266 15.93 8.85 -10.28
CA ILE A 266 16.54 10.18 -10.32
C ILE A 266 17.68 10.24 -9.30
N PRO A 267 18.89 10.70 -9.70
CA PRO A 267 20.03 10.83 -8.80
C PRO A 267 19.70 11.71 -7.59
N ALA A 268 19.98 11.24 -6.39
CA ALA A 268 19.69 11.97 -5.14
C ALA A 268 20.32 13.37 -5.12
N SER A 269 21.54 13.51 -5.67
CA SER A 269 22.23 14.80 -5.80
C SER A 269 21.47 15.81 -6.67
N MET A 270 20.71 15.34 -7.67
CA MET A 270 19.88 16.20 -8.50
C MET A 270 18.65 16.66 -7.72
N VAL A 271 17.99 15.75 -7.02
CA VAL A 271 16.82 16.07 -6.16
C VAL A 271 17.22 17.08 -5.10
N GLU A 272 18.33 16.85 -4.38
CA GLU A 272 18.87 17.78 -3.37
C GLU A 272 19.21 19.16 -3.96
N ALA A 273 19.80 19.22 -5.15
CA ALA A 273 20.11 20.48 -5.81
C ALA A 273 18.83 21.26 -6.16
N LEU A 274 17.78 20.59 -6.63
CA LEU A 274 16.50 21.22 -6.97
C LEU A 274 15.71 21.65 -5.72
N GLN A 275 15.90 20.98 -4.58
CA GLN A 275 15.29 21.35 -3.30
C GLN A 275 15.97 22.54 -2.61
N ASN A 276 17.24 22.77 -2.88
CA ASN A 276 18.05 23.81 -2.23
C ASN A 276 18.29 25.05 -3.13
N GLY A 277 17.90 24.99 -4.37
CA GLY A 277 18.18 26.02 -5.39
C GLY A 277 17.24 27.10 -5.46
#